data_0cd7dbb30cbd5c04c75e988f30b7ba94
#
_entry.id   0cd7dbb30cbd5c04c75e988f30b7ba94
#
_cell.length_a   1.000
_cell.length_b   1.000
_cell.length_c   1.000
_cell.angle_alpha   90.00
_cell.angle_beta   90.00
_cell.angle_gamma   90.00
#
_symmetry.space_group_name_H-M   'P 1'
#
loop_
_entity.id
_entity.type
_entity.pdbx_description
1 polymer ?
#
loop_
_entity_poly.entity_id
_entity_poly.type
_entity_poly.pdbx_seq_one_letter_code
_entity_poly.pdbx_strand_id
1 'polypeptide(L)'
;ASAPFRYSTYAVEYLKVAQKFTQRPLKQAVIAPSALSLVYTNPSIKNYSREQFLNDLINESEKDVRLCLEAGADKVQLDFAKAKLSLKIDPTGQLLKDFISINNRLLERFNDNERDKLGVHICSGIFSFLFFSFLLSTFFNLLI
;
A
#
# COMPACT_ATOMS: atom_id res chain seq x y z
N ALA A 1 -3.25 -1.22 20.00
CA ALA A 1 -4.02 -0.44 19.04
C ALA A 1 -5.43 -0.24 19.59
N SER A 2 -5.98 0.95 19.44
CA SER A 2 -7.38 1.25 19.76
C SER A 2 -8.23 1.10 18.49
N ALA A 3 -9.48 0.65 18.64
CA ALA A 3 -10.44 0.63 17.54
C ALA A 3 -11.26 1.96 17.54
N PRO A 4 -11.64 2.48 16.38
CA PRO A 4 -11.25 2.08 15.00
C PRO A 4 -9.81 2.47 14.67
N PHE A 5 -9.21 1.77 13.70
CA PHE A 5 -7.87 2.12 13.21
C PHE A 5 -7.90 3.45 12.46
N ARG A 6 -6.96 4.36 12.78
CA ARG A 6 -6.81 5.66 12.11
C ARG A 6 -5.33 6.02 11.98
N TYR A 7 -4.99 6.72 10.90
CA TYR A 7 -3.69 7.35 10.78
C TYR A 7 -3.59 8.58 11.66
N SER A 8 -2.46 8.78 12.30
CA SER A 8 -2.16 10.00 13.06
C SER A 8 -1.64 11.11 12.16
N THR A 9 -1.03 10.76 11.03
CA THR A 9 -0.44 11.69 10.06
C THR A 9 -0.60 11.10 8.67
N TYR A 10 -0.90 11.94 7.70
CA TYR A 10 -1.04 11.56 6.29
C TYR A 10 0.16 12.01 5.47
N ALA A 11 0.47 11.30 4.39
CA ALA A 11 1.63 11.57 3.54
C ALA A 11 1.56 12.95 2.85
N VAL A 12 0.36 13.50 2.70
CA VAL A 12 0.14 14.85 2.15
C VAL A 12 0.90 15.94 2.92
N GLU A 13 1.14 15.76 4.21
CA GLU A 13 1.90 16.74 5.00
C GLU A 13 3.36 16.83 4.52
N TYR A 14 3.95 15.68 4.18
CA TYR A 14 5.31 15.64 3.60
C TYR A 14 5.34 16.19 2.19
N LEU A 15 4.32 15.91 1.36
CA LEU A 15 4.17 16.46 0.02
C LEU A 15 4.14 17.99 0.07
N LYS A 16 3.30 18.59 0.93
CA LYS A 16 3.20 20.05 1.10
C LYS A 16 4.52 20.69 1.51
N VAL A 17 5.31 19.99 2.32
CA VAL A 17 6.65 20.46 2.68
C VAL A 17 7.56 20.43 1.46
N ALA A 18 7.61 19.32 0.72
CA ALA A 18 8.45 19.17 -0.46
C ALA A 18 8.12 20.19 -1.56
N GLN A 19 6.82 20.52 -1.76
CA GLN A 19 6.36 21.52 -2.73
C GLN A 19 6.94 22.92 -2.50
N LYS A 20 7.38 23.25 -1.28
CA LYS A 20 8.04 24.53 -0.97
C LYS A 20 9.44 24.64 -1.53
N PHE A 21 10.08 23.53 -1.88
CA PHE A 21 11.47 23.46 -2.30
C PHE A 21 11.68 23.20 -3.79
N THR A 22 10.61 22.91 -4.54
CA THR A 22 10.72 22.61 -5.97
C THR A 22 9.46 22.98 -6.74
N GLN A 23 9.65 23.35 -8.00
CA GLN A 23 8.57 23.52 -8.98
C GLN A 23 8.41 22.29 -9.90
N ARG A 24 9.20 21.26 -9.70
CA ARG A 24 9.11 20.03 -10.49
C ARG A 24 7.93 19.19 -10.03
N PRO A 25 7.33 18.39 -10.95
CA PRO A 25 6.33 17.39 -10.56
C PRO A 25 6.84 16.48 -9.45
N LEU A 26 6.01 16.26 -8.43
CA LEU A 26 6.37 15.46 -7.27
C LEU A 26 5.59 14.15 -7.25
N LYS A 27 6.31 13.07 -6.97
CA LYS A 27 5.74 11.76 -6.64
C LYS A 27 5.76 11.58 -5.13
N GLN A 28 4.58 11.33 -4.53
CA GLN A 28 4.46 11.02 -3.11
C GLN A 28 4.34 9.52 -2.89
N ALA A 29 5.16 8.97 -2.01
CA ALA A 29 5.00 7.59 -1.56
C ALA A 29 4.04 7.52 -0.36
N VAL A 30 3.14 6.52 -0.37
CA VAL A 30 2.24 6.17 0.72
C VAL A 30 2.43 4.70 1.07
N ILE A 31 2.17 4.32 2.32
CA ILE A 31 2.33 2.92 2.74
C ILE A 31 1.19 2.09 2.15
N ALA A 32 1.51 0.97 1.49
CA ALA A 32 0.50 0.03 1.02
C ALA A 32 -0.27 -0.58 2.20
N PRO A 33 -1.61 -0.72 2.13
CA PRO A 33 -2.40 -1.26 3.23
C PRO A 33 -1.99 -2.69 3.60
N SER A 34 -1.55 -3.49 2.66
CA SER A 34 -1.02 -4.83 2.93
C SER A 34 0.16 -4.83 3.91
N ALA A 35 1.04 -3.82 3.85
CA ALA A 35 2.17 -3.73 4.77
C ALA A 35 1.72 -3.51 6.21
N LEU A 36 0.69 -2.69 6.43
CA LEU A 36 0.13 -2.41 7.75
C LEU A 36 -0.83 -3.49 8.24
N SER A 37 -1.31 -4.38 7.36
CA SER A 37 -2.20 -5.48 7.76
C SER A 37 -1.54 -6.45 8.76
N LEU A 38 -0.20 -6.46 8.81
CA LEU A 38 0.59 -7.25 9.76
C LEU A 38 0.57 -6.71 11.20
N VAL A 39 0.13 -5.48 11.43
CA VAL A 39 0.07 -4.91 12.79
C VAL A 39 -1.16 -5.34 13.58
N TYR A 40 -2.08 -6.06 12.94
CA TYR A 40 -3.20 -6.68 13.65
C TYR A 40 -2.71 -7.80 14.54
N THR A 41 -2.85 -7.64 15.85
CA THR A 41 -2.31 -8.56 16.84
C THR A 41 -3.29 -9.69 17.16
N ASN A 42 -2.73 -10.87 17.51
CA ASN A 42 -3.48 -12.00 18.05
C ASN A 42 -3.09 -12.19 19.54
N PRO A 43 -4.02 -12.25 20.53
CA PRO A 43 -5.47 -12.30 20.35
C PRO A 43 -6.06 -11.00 19.81
N SER A 44 -7.13 -11.13 19.03
CA SER A 44 -7.82 -10.00 18.44
C SER A 44 -8.33 -9.02 19.51
N ILE A 45 -8.35 -7.75 19.16
CA ILE A 45 -8.90 -6.70 20.04
C ILE A 45 -10.38 -7.02 20.27
N LYS A 46 -10.81 -6.98 21.54
CA LYS A 46 -12.20 -7.26 21.89
C LYS A 46 -13.14 -6.36 21.08
N ASN A 47 -14.15 -6.96 20.45
CA ASN A 47 -15.16 -6.28 19.62
C ASN A 47 -14.59 -5.53 18.40
N TYR A 48 -13.42 -5.92 17.90
CA TYR A 48 -12.83 -5.36 16.69
C TYR A 48 -12.18 -6.47 15.86
N SER A 49 -12.90 -6.97 14.86
CA SER A 49 -12.47 -8.09 14.05
C SER A 49 -11.34 -7.71 13.10
N ARG A 50 -10.61 -8.72 12.60
CA ARG A 50 -9.60 -8.52 11.56
C ARG A 50 -10.19 -7.87 10.30
N GLU A 51 -11.41 -8.24 9.92
CA GLU A 51 -12.07 -7.66 8.74
C GLU A 51 -12.44 -6.17 8.97
N GLN A 52 -12.92 -5.82 10.16
CA GLN A 52 -13.14 -4.42 10.51
C GLN A 52 -11.83 -3.61 10.47
N PHE A 53 -10.75 -4.18 11.02
CA PHE A 53 -9.43 -3.55 10.93
C PHE A 53 -8.98 -3.35 9.49
N LEU A 54 -9.12 -4.36 8.61
CA LEU A 54 -8.74 -4.24 7.20
C LEU A 54 -9.58 -3.20 6.45
N ASN A 55 -10.88 -3.13 6.75
CA ASN A 55 -11.75 -2.11 6.15
C ASN A 55 -11.34 -0.69 6.60
N ASP A 56 -11.09 -0.48 7.88
CA ASP A 56 -10.60 0.79 8.40
C ASP A 56 -9.25 1.16 7.77
N LEU A 57 -8.34 0.20 7.67
CA LEU A 57 -7.03 0.39 7.07
C LEU A 57 -7.11 0.79 5.60
N ILE A 58 -7.98 0.13 4.81
CA ILE A 58 -8.20 0.47 3.40
C ILE A 58 -8.83 1.87 3.29
N ASN A 59 -9.78 2.23 4.17
CA ASN A 59 -10.37 3.56 4.20
C ASN A 59 -9.33 4.65 4.49
N GLU A 60 -8.43 4.42 5.44
CA GLU A 60 -7.35 5.36 5.75
C GLU A 60 -6.33 5.47 4.61
N SER A 61 -6.00 4.34 3.98
CA SER A 61 -5.10 4.34 2.81
C SER A 61 -5.70 5.06 1.60
N GLU A 62 -7.00 4.87 1.33
CA GLU A 62 -7.70 5.61 0.28
C GLU A 62 -7.67 7.12 0.56
N LYS A 63 -7.98 7.52 1.79
CA LYS A 63 -7.93 8.91 2.21
C LYS A 63 -6.53 9.51 2.05
N ASP A 64 -5.47 8.79 2.40
CA ASP A 64 -4.09 9.25 2.26
C ASP A 64 -3.73 9.49 0.78
N VAL A 65 -4.11 8.56 -0.10
CA VAL A 65 -3.92 8.70 -1.56
C VAL A 65 -4.68 9.91 -2.10
N ARG A 66 -5.98 10.04 -1.78
CA ARG A 66 -6.82 11.15 -2.27
C ARG A 66 -6.28 12.51 -1.83
N LEU A 67 -5.90 12.65 -0.57
CA LEU A 67 -5.30 13.89 -0.05
C LEU A 67 -4.02 14.27 -0.81
N CYS A 68 -3.19 13.30 -1.20
CA CYS A 68 -2.00 13.57 -2.00
C CYS A 68 -2.35 14.00 -3.43
N LEU A 69 -3.32 13.36 -4.08
CA LEU A 69 -3.80 13.73 -5.42
C LEU A 69 -4.43 15.13 -5.42
N GLU A 70 -5.28 15.43 -4.44
CA GLU A 70 -5.93 16.74 -4.25
C GLU A 70 -4.93 17.85 -3.99
N ALA A 71 -3.84 17.56 -3.29
CA ALA A 71 -2.74 18.50 -3.06
C ALA A 71 -1.80 18.66 -4.25
N GLY A 72 -2.08 18.02 -5.39
CA GLY A 72 -1.32 18.18 -6.63
C GLY A 72 -0.10 17.27 -6.76
N ALA A 73 -0.08 16.10 -6.12
CA ALA A 73 0.91 15.07 -6.47
C ALA A 73 0.75 14.68 -7.94
N ASP A 74 1.85 14.68 -8.68
CA ASP A 74 1.87 14.20 -10.07
C ASP A 74 1.59 12.70 -10.14
N LYS A 75 2.20 11.97 -9.21
CA LYS A 75 1.98 10.52 -8.99
C LYS A 75 1.91 10.20 -7.51
N VAL A 76 1.12 9.20 -7.15
CA VAL A 76 1.14 8.60 -5.82
C VAL A 76 1.57 7.15 -5.93
N GLN A 77 2.56 6.76 -5.13
CA GLN A 77 3.15 5.42 -5.16
C GLN A 77 2.78 4.65 -3.91
N LEU A 78 2.07 3.53 -4.06
CA LEU A 78 1.88 2.56 -2.98
C LEU A 78 3.19 1.81 -2.72
N ASP A 79 3.76 1.96 -1.54
CA ASP A 79 4.99 1.27 -1.17
C ASP A 79 4.70 -0.16 -0.66
N PHE A 80 4.81 -1.13 -1.57
CA PHE A 80 4.61 -2.55 -1.28
C PHE A 80 5.96 -3.26 -1.03
N ALA A 81 6.84 -2.67 -0.24
CA ALA A 81 8.16 -3.23 0.09
C ALA A 81 8.08 -4.60 0.79
N LYS A 82 6.93 -4.97 1.38
CA LYS A 82 6.72 -6.24 2.11
C LYS A 82 6.42 -7.44 1.20
N ALA A 83 6.29 -7.28 -0.12
CA ALA A 83 6.04 -8.38 -1.04
C ALA A 83 7.06 -9.53 -0.89
N LYS A 84 8.34 -9.21 -0.83
CA LYS A 84 9.40 -10.20 -0.64
C LYS A 84 9.40 -10.82 0.76
N LEU A 85 9.05 -10.04 1.78
CA LEU A 85 8.95 -10.56 3.16
C LEU A 85 7.84 -11.61 3.24
N SER A 86 6.71 -11.42 2.55
CA SER A 86 5.61 -12.39 2.57
C SER A 86 6.06 -13.77 2.10
N LEU A 87 6.88 -13.87 1.05
CA LEU A 87 7.42 -15.14 0.56
C LEU A 87 8.45 -15.78 1.49
N LYS A 88 9.13 -14.97 2.32
CA LYS A 88 10.03 -15.51 3.36
C LYS A 88 9.25 -16.08 4.55
N ILE A 89 8.13 -15.44 4.91
CA ILE A 89 7.25 -15.87 6.01
C ILE A 89 6.44 -17.10 5.57
N ASP A 90 5.91 -17.05 4.34
CA ASP A 90 5.08 -18.09 3.77
C ASP A 90 5.57 -18.44 2.35
N PRO A 91 6.43 -19.48 2.22
CA PRO A 91 6.94 -19.94 0.93
C PRO A 91 5.87 -20.50 -0.02
N THR A 92 4.64 -20.81 0.47
CA THR A 92 3.52 -21.25 -0.37
C THR A 92 3.00 -20.14 -1.27
N GLY A 93 3.32 -18.88 -0.93
CA GLY A 93 2.87 -17.69 -1.63
C GLY A 93 1.44 -17.26 -1.30
N GLN A 94 0.73 -17.93 -0.39
CA GLN A 94 -0.63 -17.55 -0.02
C GLN A 94 -0.66 -16.16 0.64
N LEU A 95 0.29 -15.87 1.54
CA LEU A 95 0.41 -14.55 2.17
C LEU A 95 0.65 -13.44 1.14
N LEU A 96 1.43 -13.72 0.08
CA LEU A 96 1.61 -12.75 -1.02
C LEU A 96 0.30 -12.48 -1.76
N LYS A 97 -0.48 -13.52 -2.07
CA LYS A 97 -1.80 -13.38 -2.70
C LYS A 97 -2.75 -12.56 -1.83
N ASP A 98 -2.76 -12.80 -0.52
CA ASP A 98 -3.57 -12.04 0.44
C ASP A 98 -3.17 -10.57 0.44
N PHE A 99 -1.88 -10.25 0.41
CA PHE A 99 -1.38 -8.88 0.32
C PHE A 99 -1.79 -8.19 -0.98
N ILE A 100 -1.68 -8.88 -2.11
CA ILE A 100 -2.12 -8.37 -3.41
C ILE A 100 -3.63 -8.09 -3.37
N SER A 101 -4.43 -9.02 -2.84
CA SER A 101 -5.88 -8.83 -2.69
C SER A 101 -6.23 -7.59 -1.86
N ILE A 102 -5.53 -7.35 -0.74
CA ILE A 102 -5.74 -6.14 0.08
C ILE A 102 -5.41 -4.88 -0.71
N ASN A 103 -4.30 -4.87 -1.47
CA ASN A 103 -3.92 -3.71 -2.27
C ASN A 103 -4.90 -3.48 -3.43
N ASN A 104 -5.40 -4.54 -4.09
CA ASN A 104 -6.41 -4.43 -5.15
C ASN A 104 -7.73 -3.84 -4.62
N ARG A 105 -8.19 -4.26 -3.44
CA ARG A 105 -9.36 -3.65 -2.77
C ARG A 105 -9.23 -2.13 -2.58
N LEU A 106 -8.01 -1.62 -2.41
CA LEU A 106 -7.75 -0.19 -2.41
C LEU A 106 -7.80 0.39 -3.83
N LEU A 107 -7.10 -0.22 -4.78
CA LEU A 107 -6.98 0.30 -6.15
C LEU A 107 -8.31 0.33 -6.90
N GLU A 108 -9.19 -0.62 -6.64
CA GLU A 108 -10.55 -0.70 -7.22
C GLU A 108 -11.45 0.49 -6.85
N ARG A 109 -11.08 1.27 -5.82
CA ARG A 109 -11.84 2.45 -5.39
C ARG A 109 -11.55 3.71 -6.20
N PHE A 110 -10.55 3.64 -7.09
CA PHE A 110 -10.14 4.75 -7.95
C PHE A 110 -10.63 4.50 -9.37
N ASN A 111 -11.09 5.56 -10.04
CA ASN A 111 -11.44 5.51 -11.47
C ASN A 111 -10.17 5.46 -12.34
N ASP A 112 -10.32 5.23 -13.66
CA ASP A 112 -9.21 5.05 -14.58
C ASP A 112 -8.26 6.27 -14.62
N ASN A 113 -8.81 7.49 -14.63
CA ASN A 113 -8.00 8.72 -14.63
C ASN A 113 -7.19 8.89 -13.33
N GLU A 114 -7.74 8.46 -12.20
CA GLU A 114 -7.03 8.46 -10.92
C GLU A 114 -5.97 7.36 -10.92
N ARG A 115 -6.30 6.15 -11.42
CA ARG A 115 -5.35 5.02 -11.50
C ARG A 115 -4.13 5.33 -12.35
N ASP A 116 -4.27 6.11 -13.42
CA ASP A 116 -3.15 6.57 -14.24
C ASP A 116 -2.10 7.37 -13.44
N LYS A 117 -2.50 7.95 -12.31
CA LYS A 117 -1.62 8.64 -11.38
C LYS A 117 -1.08 7.76 -10.24
N LEU A 118 -1.53 6.51 -10.15
CA LEU A 118 -1.09 5.58 -9.13
C LEU A 118 0.00 4.66 -9.64
N GLY A 119 0.95 4.32 -8.77
CA GLY A 119 1.98 3.34 -9.04
C GLY A 119 2.19 2.43 -7.84
N VAL A 120 2.75 1.26 -8.07
CA VAL A 120 3.10 0.32 -7.01
C VAL A 120 4.60 0.10 -7.02
N HIS A 121 5.24 0.32 -5.86
CA HIS A 121 6.66 0.01 -5.68
C HIS A 121 6.84 -1.36 -5.06
N ILE A 122 7.68 -2.19 -5.70
CA ILE A 122 8.15 -3.45 -5.16
C ILE A 122 9.66 -3.39 -5.05
N CYS A 123 10.16 -3.51 -3.83
CA CYS A 123 11.61 -3.58 -3.62
C CYS A 123 12.09 -5.03 -3.84
N SER A 124 12.94 -5.23 -4.84
CA SER A 124 13.58 -6.53 -5.10
C SER A 124 14.65 -6.87 -4.06
N GLY A 125 15.20 -5.88 -3.36
CA GLY A 125 16.37 -6.05 -2.49
C GLY A 125 17.61 -6.50 -3.27
N ILE A 126 18.72 -6.74 -2.58
CA ILE A 126 20.03 -7.13 -3.20
C ILE A 126 20.07 -8.61 -3.65
N PHE A 127 18.97 -9.34 -3.68
CA PHE A 127 19.00 -10.79 -3.94
C PHE A 127 18.44 -11.21 -5.31
N SER A 128 19.31 -11.92 -6.03
CA SER A 128 19.11 -12.90 -7.13
C SER A 128 17.99 -12.67 -8.15
N PHE A 129 18.42 -12.47 -9.38
CA PHE A 129 17.65 -12.32 -10.64
C PHE A 129 16.52 -13.36 -10.86
N LEU A 130 16.69 -14.59 -10.39
CA LEU A 130 15.70 -15.67 -10.53
C LEU A 130 14.42 -15.45 -9.69
N PHE A 131 14.53 -14.84 -8.51
CA PHE A 131 13.40 -14.56 -7.65
C PHE A 131 12.56 -13.39 -8.16
N PHE A 132 13.17 -12.46 -8.86
CA PHE A 132 12.52 -11.29 -9.42
C PHE A 132 11.56 -11.64 -10.57
N SER A 133 11.95 -12.61 -11.42
CA SER A 133 11.10 -13.07 -12.52
C SER A 133 9.83 -13.76 -12.05
N PHE A 134 9.91 -14.56 -10.98
CA PHE A 134 8.74 -15.21 -10.38
C PHE A 134 7.80 -14.19 -9.71
N LEU A 135 8.37 -13.22 -8.99
CA LEU A 135 7.60 -12.17 -8.33
C LEU A 135 6.86 -11.29 -9.34
N LEU A 136 7.52 -10.90 -10.43
CA LEU A 136 6.94 -10.12 -11.53
C LEU A 136 5.82 -10.91 -12.23
N SER A 137 6.04 -12.16 -12.57
CA SER A 137 5.05 -13.01 -13.26
C SER A 137 3.77 -13.16 -12.41
N THR A 138 3.92 -13.42 -11.10
CA THR A 138 2.78 -13.54 -10.17
C THR A 138 2.09 -12.18 -9.98
N PHE A 139 2.86 -11.10 -9.97
CA PHE A 139 2.35 -9.75 -9.71
C PHE A 139 1.57 -9.19 -10.89
N PHE A 140 2.10 -9.31 -12.13
CA PHE A 140 1.42 -8.83 -13.34
C PHE A 140 0.15 -9.61 -13.67
N ASN A 141 0.06 -10.88 -13.25
CA ASN A 141 -1.15 -11.68 -13.46
C ASN A 141 -2.23 -11.48 -12.38
N LEU A 142 -1.95 -10.74 -11.30
CA LEU A 142 -2.85 -10.56 -10.16
C LEU A 142 -3.19 -9.10 -9.84
N LEU A 143 -2.43 -8.14 -10.37
CA LEU A 143 -2.78 -6.72 -10.35
C LEU A 143 -3.62 -6.39 -11.59
N ILE A 144 -4.85 -6.02 -11.35
CA ILE A 144 -5.81 -5.54 -12.37
C ILE A 144 -5.42 -4.14 -12.82
#